data_950060afa9210a41237166eec1522e5c
#
_entry.id   950060afa9210a41237166eec1522e5c
#
_cell.length_a   1.000
_cell.length_b   1.000
_cell.length_c   1.000
_cell.angle_alpha   90.00
_cell.angle_beta   90.00
_cell.angle_gamma   90.00
#
_symmetry.space_group_name_H-M   'P 1'
#
loop_
_entity.id
_entity.type
_entity.pdbx_description
1 polymer ?
#
loop_
_entity_poly.entity_id
_entity_poly.type
_entity_poly.pdbx_seq_one_letter_code
_entity_poly.pdbx_strand_id
1 'polypeptide(L)'
;MLNVVITGGSRGIGAAAVELFASRGHRVFFLYEKEHEAAKTVAEKTGATAICCDVADGQAVQAAFRTIGDVDILICNAGICYSGLMSMMTEEQWDRIFAVNVKGMYHCINAAMPSFLKKQRGSIVTVSSMWGRVGASCEAAYSA
;
A
#
# COMPACT_ATOMS: atom_id res chain seq x y z
N MET A 1 -0.72 21.29 6.65
CA MET A 1 0.16 20.15 6.29
C MET A 1 -0.44 18.89 6.88
N LEU A 2 -0.63 17.82 6.11
CA LEU A 2 -1.19 16.54 6.53
C LEU A 2 -0.12 15.46 6.48
N ASN A 3 -0.23 14.44 7.32
CA ASN A 3 0.57 13.23 7.25
C ASN A 3 -0.16 12.20 6.36
N VAL A 4 0.46 11.89 5.24
CA VAL A 4 -0.09 10.96 4.23
C VAL A 4 0.75 9.69 4.20
N VAL A 5 0.10 8.54 4.31
CA VAL A 5 0.75 7.22 4.21
C VAL A 5 0.27 6.52 2.94
N ILE A 6 1.21 6.05 2.12
CA ILE A 6 0.92 5.40 0.84
C ILE A 6 1.60 4.03 0.81
N THR A 7 0.86 2.96 0.61
CA THR A 7 1.45 1.64 0.44
C THR A 7 1.79 1.36 -1.03
N GLY A 8 2.92 0.68 -1.28
CA GLY A 8 3.39 0.44 -2.65
C GLY A 8 3.87 1.71 -3.36
N GLY A 9 4.52 2.63 -2.63
CA GLY A 9 4.90 3.95 -3.12
C GLY A 9 6.18 4.02 -3.96
N SER A 10 6.87 2.91 -4.20
CA SER A 10 8.15 2.91 -4.92
C SER A 10 8.02 3.04 -6.44
N ARG A 11 6.86 2.74 -7.02
CA ARG A 11 6.63 2.77 -8.48
C ARG A 11 5.15 2.98 -8.84
N GLY A 12 4.89 3.21 -10.12
CA GLY A 12 3.55 3.26 -10.71
C GLY A 12 2.63 4.28 -10.04
N ILE A 13 1.38 3.89 -9.80
CA ILE A 13 0.34 4.75 -9.20
C ILE A 13 0.77 5.23 -7.81
N GLY A 14 1.38 4.36 -7.00
CA GLY A 14 1.85 4.73 -5.67
C GLY A 14 2.91 5.83 -5.70
N ALA A 15 3.92 5.72 -6.57
CA ALA A 15 4.95 6.76 -6.72
C ALA A 15 4.36 8.09 -7.22
N ALA A 16 3.45 8.05 -8.19
CA ALA A 16 2.75 9.24 -8.66
C ALA A 16 1.94 9.92 -7.55
N ALA A 17 1.30 9.13 -6.68
CA ALA A 17 0.60 9.65 -5.52
C ALA A 17 1.59 10.29 -4.51
N VAL A 18 2.75 9.66 -4.25
CA VAL A 18 3.80 10.23 -3.40
C VAL A 18 4.24 11.59 -3.93
N GLU A 19 4.55 11.68 -5.22
CA GLU A 19 4.94 12.94 -5.88
C GLU A 19 3.85 14.02 -5.76
N LEU A 20 2.60 13.65 -6.01
CA LEU A 20 1.47 14.57 -5.96
C LEU A 20 1.28 15.16 -4.56
N PHE A 21 1.26 14.34 -3.52
CA PHE A 21 1.04 14.81 -2.15
C PHE A 21 2.24 15.60 -1.63
N ALA A 22 3.47 15.18 -1.95
CA ALA A 22 4.68 15.91 -1.60
C ALA A 22 4.74 17.31 -2.25
N SER A 23 4.40 17.40 -3.55
CA SER A 23 4.37 18.67 -4.28
C SER A 23 3.32 19.66 -3.73
N ARG A 24 2.31 19.15 -3.04
CA ARG A 24 1.30 19.96 -2.34
C ARG A 24 1.68 20.35 -0.91
N GLY A 25 2.91 20.08 -0.50
CA GLY A 25 3.43 20.45 0.81
C GLY A 25 2.95 19.57 1.96
N HIS A 26 2.51 18.35 1.68
CA HIS A 26 2.16 17.36 2.71
C HIS A 26 3.38 16.56 3.14
N ARG A 27 3.38 16.07 4.37
CA ARG A 27 4.37 15.13 4.86
C ARG A 27 3.99 13.72 4.42
N VAL A 28 4.79 13.15 3.53
CA VAL A 28 4.48 11.86 2.91
C VAL A 28 5.40 10.76 3.42
N PHE A 29 4.81 9.66 3.82
CA PHE A 29 5.47 8.39 4.11
C PHE A 29 4.98 7.36 3.11
N PHE A 30 5.85 6.49 2.63
CA PHE A 30 5.41 5.40 1.79
C PHE A 30 6.08 4.08 2.14
N LEU A 31 5.28 3.01 2.07
CA LEU A 31 5.74 1.65 2.32
C LEU A 31 6.10 0.97 0.99
N TYR A 32 7.18 0.19 0.99
CA TYR A 32 7.61 -0.64 -0.13
C TYR A 32 8.23 -1.94 0.38
N GLU A 33 8.25 -3.01 -0.41
CA GLU A 33 8.78 -4.31 0.01
C GLU A 33 10.21 -4.55 -0.50
N LYS A 34 10.42 -4.54 -1.82
CA LYS A 34 11.64 -5.04 -2.46
C LYS A 34 12.40 -4.01 -3.30
N GLU A 35 11.71 -3.03 -3.83
CA GLU A 35 12.25 -2.10 -4.83
C GLU A 35 13.06 -0.96 -4.17
N HIS A 36 14.20 -1.32 -3.54
CA HIS A 36 15.01 -0.39 -2.74
C HIS A 36 15.51 0.82 -3.53
N GLU A 37 16.06 0.60 -4.74
CA GLU A 37 16.59 1.69 -5.57
C GLU A 37 15.46 2.60 -6.09
N ALA A 38 14.34 2.01 -6.49
CA ALA A 38 13.19 2.80 -6.90
C ALA A 38 12.62 3.61 -5.74
N ALA A 39 12.50 3.04 -4.55
CA ALA A 39 12.07 3.74 -3.35
C ALA A 39 13.01 4.89 -2.97
N LYS A 40 14.33 4.67 -3.06
CA LYS A 40 15.34 5.71 -2.85
C LYS A 40 15.18 6.87 -3.83
N THR A 41 15.02 6.56 -5.12
CA THR A 41 14.82 7.57 -6.16
C THR A 41 13.58 8.44 -5.89
N VAL A 42 12.46 7.82 -5.51
CA VAL A 42 11.23 8.54 -5.17
C VAL A 42 11.43 9.41 -3.93
N ALA A 43 12.09 8.88 -2.89
CA ALA A 43 12.35 9.62 -1.66
C ALA A 43 13.26 10.85 -1.90
N GLU A 44 14.35 10.68 -2.65
CA GLU A 44 15.26 11.77 -2.99
C GLU A 44 14.59 12.88 -3.82
N LYS A 45 13.77 12.48 -4.79
CA LYS A 45 13.03 13.42 -5.66
C LYS A 45 11.97 14.22 -4.91
N THR A 46 11.33 13.62 -3.91
CA THR A 46 10.11 14.19 -3.29
C THR A 46 10.32 14.70 -1.86
N GLY A 47 11.39 14.28 -1.21
CA GLY A 47 11.58 14.48 0.24
C GLY A 47 10.67 13.59 1.10
N ALA A 48 9.94 12.65 0.50
CA ALA A 48 9.10 11.70 1.23
C ALA A 48 9.95 10.66 1.97
N THR A 49 9.41 10.12 3.06
CA THR A 49 10.08 9.08 3.85
C THR A 49 9.70 7.68 3.34
N ALA A 50 10.68 6.95 2.82
CA ALA A 50 10.50 5.56 2.42
C ALA A 50 10.70 4.61 3.60
N ILE A 51 9.81 3.65 3.78
CA ILE A 51 9.88 2.63 4.84
C ILE A 51 9.76 1.25 4.20
N CYS A 52 10.80 0.42 4.35
CA CYS A 52 10.76 -0.96 3.89
C CYS A 52 9.81 -1.77 4.79
N CYS A 53 8.73 -2.26 4.23
CA CYS A 53 7.68 -2.97 4.95
C CYS A 53 6.85 -3.82 4.00
N ASP A 54 6.80 -5.13 4.24
CA ASP A 54 5.81 -6.00 3.62
C ASP A 54 4.45 -5.81 4.30
N VAL A 55 3.45 -5.34 3.57
CA VAL A 55 2.11 -5.11 4.12
C VAL A 55 1.39 -6.41 4.54
N ALA A 56 1.83 -7.56 4.02
CA ALA A 56 1.33 -8.86 4.46
C ALA A 56 1.77 -9.24 5.89
N ASP A 57 2.85 -8.61 6.39
CA ASP A 57 3.32 -8.77 7.77
C ASP A 57 2.71 -7.70 8.68
N GLY A 58 1.70 -8.10 9.47
CA GLY A 58 1.03 -7.20 10.40
C GLY A 58 1.94 -6.62 11.49
N GLN A 59 2.99 -7.34 11.91
CA GLN A 59 3.94 -6.82 12.90
C GLN A 59 4.85 -5.75 12.30
N ALA A 60 5.33 -5.97 11.07
CA ALA A 60 6.09 -4.99 10.33
C ALA A 60 5.27 -3.71 10.07
N VAL A 61 4.00 -3.85 9.68
CA VAL A 61 3.07 -2.72 9.51
C VAL A 61 2.90 -1.94 10.81
N GLN A 62 2.65 -2.62 11.93
CA GLN A 62 2.52 -1.96 13.23
C GLN A 62 3.80 -1.21 13.63
N ALA A 63 4.97 -1.77 13.36
CA ALA A 63 6.25 -1.12 13.60
C ALA A 63 6.43 0.14 12.74
N ALA A 64 6.12 0.05 11.44
CA ALA A 64 6.16 1.18 10.52
C ALA A 64 5.24 2.32 10.97
N PHE A 65 4.00 2.02 11.34
CA PHE A 65 3.04 3.03 11.79
C PHE A 65 3.42 3.65 13.14
N ARG A 66 4.08 2.93 14.03
CA ARG A 66 4.68 3.54 15.25
C ARG A 66 5.75 4.58 14.92
N THR A 67 6.57 4.32 13.91
CA THR A 67 7.59 5.27 13.43
C THR A 67 6.98 6.49 12.75
N ILE A 68 5.90 6.29 11.98
CA ILE A 68 5.17 7.37 11.28
C ILE A 68 4.47 8.29 12.28
N GLY A 69 3.88 7.72 13.32
CA GLY A 69 3.05 8.45 14.29
C GLY A 69 1.63 8.73 13.76
N ASP A 70 1.16 9.96 13.96
CA ASP A 70 -0.20 10.35 13.56
C ASP A 70 -0.38 10.37 12.04
N VAL A 71 -1.48 9.78 11.57
CA VAL A 71 -1.88 9.70 10.15
C VAL A 71 -3.13 10.54 9.92
N ASP A 72 -3.21 11.24 8.78
CA ASP A 72 -4.39 11.98 8.33
C ASP A 72 -5.02 11.33 7.09
N ILE A 73 -4.21 10.80 6.19
CA ILE A 73 -4.66 10.13 4.97
C ILE A 73 -3.89 8.82 4.81
N LEU A 74 -4.61 7.73 4.56
CA LEU A 74 -4.06 6.44 4.21
C LEU A 74 -4.48 6.06 2.79
N ILE A 75 -3.50 5.75 1.93
CA ILE A 75 -3.74 5.25 0.58
C ILE A 75 -3.22 3.81 0.50
N CYS A 76 -4.15 2.86 0.48
CA CYS A 76 -3.88 1.44 0.30
C CYS A 76 -3.77 1.13 -1.18
N ASN A 77 -2.53 1.17 -1.71
CA ASN A 77 -2.24 0.95 -3.13
C ASN A 77 -1.35 -0.29 -3.36
N ALA A 78 -0.65 -0.80 -2.35
CA ALA A 78 0.15 -2.01 -2.49
C ALA A 78 -0.69 -3.17 -3.01
N GLY A 79 -0.19 -3.83 -4.05
CA GLY A 79 -0.86 -4.97 -4.65
C GLY A 79 0.08 -5.74 -5.57
N ILE A 80 -0.18 -7.02 -5.69
CA ILE A 80 0.49 -7.95 -6.59
C ILE A 80 -0.55 -8.68 -7.45
N CYS A 81 -0.14 -9.18 -8.59
CA CYS A 81 -0.95 -10.04 -9.43
C CYS A 81 -0.22 -11.34 -9.76
N TYR A 82 -0.98 -12.32 -10.19
CA TYR A 82 -0.49 -13.53 -10.83
C TYR A 82 -1.25 -13.70 -12.14
N SER A 83 -0.52 -13.88 -13.23
CA SER A 83 -1.11 -14.16 -14.54
C SER A 83 -0.76 -15.59 -14.95
N GLY A 84 -1.76 -16.42 -15.07
CA GLY A 84 -1.63 -17.85 -15.42
C GLY A 84 -2.94 -18.59 -15.22
N LEU A 85 -2.98 -19.83 -15.72
CA LEU A 85 -4.17 -20.69 -15.55
C LEU A 85 -4.39 -21.01 -14.08
N MET A 86 -5.64 -20.94 -13.63
CA MET A 86 -6.03 -21.29 -12.27
C MET A 86 -5.59 -22.71 -11.88
N SER A 87 -5.64 -23.67 -12.82
CA SER A 87 -5.20 -25.04 -12.61
C SER A 87 -3.69 -25.21 -12.38
N MET A 88 -2.88 -24.20 -12.70
CA MET A 88 -1.42 -24.19 -12.51
C MET A 88 -0.98 -23.30 -11.33
N MET A 89 -1.91 -22.58 -10.72
CA MET A 89 -1.63 -21.74 -9.56
C MET A 89 -1.43 -22.60 -8.32
N THR A 90 -0.37 -22.33 -7.56
CA THR A 90 -0.15 -23.00 -6.27
C THR A 90 -0.95 -22.31 -5.16
N GLU A 91 -1.19 -23.04 -4.06
CA GLU A 91 -1.87 -22.49 -2.88
C GLU A 91 -1.07 -21.29 -2.29
N GLU A 92 0.25 -21.38 -2.28
CA GLU A 92 1.12 -20.30 -1.80
C GLU A 92 1.00 -19.02 -2.63
N GLN A 93 0.84 -19.17 -3.95
CA GLN A 93 0.62 -18.03 -4.85
C GLN A 93 -0.75 -17.39 -4.58
N TRP A 94 -1.79 -18.20 -4.40
CA TRP A 94 -3.11 -17.74 -4.01
C TRP A 94 -3.06 -17.00 -2.68
N ASP A 95 -2.52 -17.65 -1.64
CA ASP A 95 -2.41 -17.07 -0.30
C ASP A 95 -1.62 -15.77 -0.28
N ARG A 96 -0.54 -15.70 -1.07
CA ARG A 96 0.29 -14.48 -1.16
C ARG A 96 -0.49 -13.31 -1.76
N ILE A 97 -1.32 -13.54 -2.79
CA ILE A 97 -2.15 -12.47 -3.37
C ILE A 97 -3.11 -11.93 -2.33
N PHE A 98 -3.83 -12.79 -1.62
CA PHE A 98 -4.77 -12.36 -0.58
C PHE A 98 -4.07 -11.74 0.63
N ALA A 99 -2.90 -12.26 1.01
CA ALA A 99 -2.09 -11.70 2.09
C ALA A 99 -1.66 -10.24 1.80
N VAL A 100 -1.28 -9.94 0.56
CA VAL A 100 -0.88 -8.58 0.17
C VAL A 100 -2.10 -7.71 -0.14
N ASN A 101 -2.96 -8.14 -1.08
CA ASN A 101 -3.99 -7.27 -1.66
C ASN A 101 -5.18 -7.04 -0.71
N VAL A 102 -5.49 -8.00 0.16
CA VAL A 102 -6.64 -7.92 1.07
C VAL A 102 -6.18 -7.74 2.51
N LYS A 103 -5.40 -8.70 3.02
CA LYS A 103 -4.98 -8.67 4.43
C LYS A 103 -3.99 -7.54 4.72
N GLY A 104 -3.13 -7.18 3.75
CA GLY A 104 -2.24 -6.03 3.87
C GLY A 104 -3.00 -4.71 4.00
N MET A 105 -4.10 -4.55 3.28
CA MET A 105 -5.00 -3.41 3.43
C MET A 105 -5.62 -3.37 4.83
N TYR A 106 -6.12 -4.51 5.33
CA TYR A 106 -6.63 -4.63 6.70
C TYR A 106 -5.57 -4.22 7.74
N HIS A 107 -4.31 -4.70 7.61
CA HIS A 107 -3.24 -4.34 8.54
C HIS A 107 -3.00 -2.84 8.58
N CYS A 108 -2.92 -2.18 7.42
CA CYS A 108 -2.66 -0.74 7.33
C CYS A 108 -3.82 0.09 7.86
N ILE A 109 -5.07 -0.28 7.55
CA ILE A 109 -6.27 0.40 8.07
C ILE A 109 -6.30 0.27 9.60
N ASN A 110 -6.10 -0.94 10.12
CA ASN A 110 -6.11 -1.18 11.56
C ASN A 110 -4.99 -0.37 12.28
N ALA A 111 -3.81 -0.26 11.68
CA ALA A 111 -2.70 0.51 12.23
C ALA A 111 -2.93 2.04 12.20
N ALA A 112 -3.67 2.55 11.19
CA ALA A 112 -4.02 3.96 11.09
C ALA A 112 -5.21 4.36 11.97
N MET A 113 -6.08 3.42 12.31
CA MET A 113 -7.35 3.67 13.00
C MET A 113 -7.21 4.47 14.29
N PRO A 114 -6.20 4.22 15.19
CA PRO A 114 -6.04 5.02 16.40
C PRO A 114 -5.87 6.52 16.12
N SER A 115 -5.16 6.89 15.05
CA SER A 115 -4.99 8.28 14.64
C SER A 115 -6.30 8.92 14.23
N PHE A 116 -7.10 8.22 13.44
CA PHE A 116 -8.41 8.71 12.96
C PHE A 116 -9.40 8.88 14.10
N LEU A 117 -9.46 7.91 15.01
CA LEU A 117 -10.33 7.97 16.20
C LEU A 117 -9.93 9.11 17.13
N LYS A 118 -8.64 9.28 17.42
CA LYS A 118 -8.11 10.38 18.24
C LYS A 118 -8.45 11.74 17.65
N LYS A 119 -8.32 11.89 16.34
CA LYS A 119 -8.54 13.16 15.63
C LYS A 119 -10.00 13.40 15.25
N GLN A 120 -10.86 12.39 15.37
CA GLN A 120 -12.24 12.38 14.87
C GLN A 120 -12.35 12.77 13.38
N ARG A 121 -11.30 12.50 12.63
CA ARG A 121 -11.19 12.74 11.19
C ARG A 121 -10.09 11.88 10.57
N GLY A 122 -10.22 11.59 9.28
CA GLY A 122 -9.24 10.86 8.49
C GLY A 122 -9.82 10.50 7.14
N SER A 123 -8.97 10.13 6.21
CA SER A 123 -9.38 9.64 4.90
C SER A 123 -8.66 8.35 4.57
N ILE A 124 -9.40 7.37 4.06
CA ILE A 124 -8.86 6.11 3.56
C ILE A 124 -9.23 6.00 2.08
N VAL A 125 -8.23 5.78 1.24
CA VAL A 125 -8.40 5.49 -0.18
C VAL A 125 -7.89 4.09 -0.44
N THR A 126 -8.70 3.24 -1.07
CA THR A 126 -8.30 1.90 -1.49
C THR A 126 -8.23 1.84 -3.01
N VAL A 127 -7.09 1.41 -3.54
CA VAL A 127 -6.90 1.22 -4.98
C VAL A 127 -7.31 -0.20 -5.33
N SER A 128 -8.29 -0.32 -6.20
CA SER A 128 -8.82 -1.58 -6.72
C SER A 128 -8.57 -1.68 -8.23
N SER A 129 -9.11 -2.69 -8.86
CA SER A 129 -8.99 -2.92 -10.29
C SER A 129 -10.35 -3.08 -10.94
N MET A 130 -10.44 -2.74 -12.23
CA MET A 130 -11.59 -3.10 -13.05
C MET A 130 -11.81 -4.62 -13.10
N TRP A 131 -10.75 -5.40 -12.96
CA TRP A 131 -10.83 -6.87 -12.96
C TRP A 131 -11.59 -7.44 -11.77
N GLY A 132 -11.67 -6.71 -10.66
CA GLY A 132 -12.56 -7.04 -9.54
C GLY A 132 -14.06 -6.84 -9.84
N ARG A 133 -14.41 -6.19 -10.97
CA ARG A 133 -15.79 -5.99 -11.39
C ARG A 133 -16.21 -6.90 -12.56
N VAL A 134 -15.29 -7.21 -13.47
CA VAL A 134 -15.60 -7.92 -14.71
C VAL A 134 -14.80 -9.21 -14.88
N GLY A 135 -13.79 -9.43 -14.05
CA GLY A 135 -12.84 -10.53 -14.16
C GLY A 135 -11.87 -10.38 -15.33
N ALA A 136 -10.75 -11.11 -15.28
CA ALA A 136 -9.78 -11.17 -16.34
C ALA A 136 -9.37 -12.61 -16.62
N SER A 137 -9.17 -12.94 -17.89
CA SER A 137 -8.60 -14.24 -18.29
C SER A 137 -7.21 -14.40 -17.67
N CYS A 138 -6.93 -15.59 -17.15
CA CYS A 138 -5.67 -15.94 -16.49
C CYS A 138 -5.33 -15.12 -15.22
N GLU A 139 -6.25 -14.37 -14.65
CA GLU A 139 -6.03 -13.57 -13.44
C GLU A 139 -7.12 -13.83 -12.37
N ALA A 140 -7.50 -15.09 -12.17
CA ALA A 140 -8.62 -15.46 -11.30
C ALA A 140 -8.45 -14.96 -9.85
N ALA A 141 -7.32 -15.22 -9.21
CA ALA A 141 -7.05 -14.79 -7.84
C ALA A 141 -6.95 -13.27 -7.70
N TYR A 142 -6.37 -12.59 -8.71
CA TYR A 142 -6.30 -11.13 -8.70
C TYR A 142 -7.67 -10.48 -8.91
N SER A 143 -8.53 -11.11 -9.70
CA SER A 143 -9.90 -10.65 -9.93
C SER A 143 -10.79 -10.83 -8.70
N ALA A 144 -10.54 -11.86 -7.90
CA ALA A 144 -11.29 -12.14 -6.68
C ALA A 144 -10.99 -11.16 -5.55
#